data_f29f1f814d0018b52482a3c1930999ea
#
_entry.id   f29f1f814d0018b52482a3c1930999ea
#
_cell.length_a   1.000
_cell.length_b   1.000
_cell.length_c   1.000
_cell.angle_alpha   90.00
_cell.angle_beta   90.00
_cell.angle_gamma   90.00
#
_symmetry.space_group_name_H-M   'P 1'
#
loop_
_entity.id
_entity.type
_entity.pdbx_description
1 polymer ?
#
loop_
_entity_poly.entity_id
_entity_poly.type
_entity_poly.pdbx_seq_one_letter_code
_entity_poly.pdbx_strand_id
1 'polypeptide(L)'
;MTAPWQAGAEPLTFPITRSADLVHIRQAIRTLSQQCRLSLVDQTKMITAASELARNTLIYGGGGAVLAGMVSADGKHGVGAVFEDTGPGIPDVEQAMTDGWTSGSGLGLGLSGARRLVDDFHLHTVPGEGTVVTIIKWVR
;
A
#
# COMPACT_ATOMS: atom_id res chain seq x y z
N MET A 1 7.28 -11.24 -2.42
CA MET A 1 6.65 -10.82 -3.69
C MET A 1 7.15 -9.43 -4.05
N THR A 2 7.54 -9.25 -5.28
CA THR A 2 7.99 -7.95 -5.77
C THR A 2 6.99 -7.39 -6.78
N ALA A 3 6.88 -6.05 -6.78
CA ALA A 3 6.08 -5.37 -7.79
C ALA A 3 6.84 -5.34 -9.13
N PRO A 4 6.15 -5.17 -10.27
CA PRO A 4 6.80 -5.07 -11.58
C PRO A 4 7.39 -3.67 -11.78
N TRP A 5 8.43 -3.35 -11.02
CA TRP A 5 9.07 -2.04 -11.08
C TRP A 5 9.54 -1.73 -12.50
N GLN A 6 9.33 -0.47 -12.89
CA GLN A 6 9.76 -0.01 -14.21
C GLN A 6 11.28 -0.07 -14.33
N ALA A 7 11.77 -0.61 -15.44
CA ALA A 7 13.20 -0.71 -15.68
C ALA A 7 13.86 0.68 -15.69
N GLY A 8 14.99 0.79 -15.00
CA GLY A 8 15.72 2.06 -14.89
C GLY A 8 15.18 3.04 -13.85
N ALA A 9 14.07 2.70 -13.19
CA ALA A 9 13.49 3.54 -12.15
C ALA A 9 13.35 2.72 -10.87
N GLU A 10 14.32 2.82 -9.98
CA GLU A 10 14.28 2.09 -8.72
C GLU A 10 13.21 2.66 -7.80
N PRO A 11 12.51 1.80 -7.04
CA PRO A 11 11.53 2.28 -6.07
C PRO A 11 12.23 3.03 -4.94
N LEU A 12 11.50 4.01 -4.39
CA LEU A 12 11.93 4.72 -3.19
C LEU A 12 11.52 3.92 -1.97
N THR A 13 12.36 3.91 -0.95
CA THR A 13 12.07 3.23 0.32
C THR A 13 11.85 4.26 1.41
N PHE A 14 10.75 4.10 2.14
CA PHE A 14 10.42 4.96 3.27
C PHE A 14 10.21 4.11 4.52
N PRO A 15 10.78 4.51 5.68
CA PRO A 15 10.48 3.83 6.93
C PRO A 15 9.05 4.13 7.38
N ILE A 16 8.46 3.19 8.10
CA ILE A 16 7.17 3.38 8.76
C ILE A 16 7.40 3.04 10.23
N THR A 17 7.82 4.04 11.01
CA THR A 17 8.15 3.85 12.42
C THR A 17 7.40 4.80 13.34
N ARG A 18 6.81 5.87 12.77
CA ARG A 18 6.05 6.87 13.53
C ARG A 18 5.04 7.56 12.62
N SER A 19 4.08 8.24 13.23
CA SER A 19 3.00 8.90 12.48
C SER A 19 3.49 9.92 11.46
N ALA A 20 4.59 10.61 11.74
CA ALA A 20 5.15 11.58 10.81
C ALA A 20 5.55 10.96 9.47
N ASP A 21 5.91 9.68 9.46
CA ASP A 21 6.30 8.99 8.23
C ASP A 21 5.13 8.87 7.24
N LEU A 22 3.89 8.82 7.74
CA LEU A 22 2.71 8.72 6.88
C LEU A 22 2.55 9.94 5.98
N VAL A 23 2.94 11.12 6.46
CA VAL A 23 2.89 12.36 5.68
C VAL A 23 3.84 12.26 4.49
N HIS A 24 5.04 11.76 4.71
CA HIS A 24 6.05 11.59 3.66
C HIS A 24 5.60 10.57 2.62
N ILE A 25 4.98 9.49 3.05
CA ILE A 25 4.48 8.45 2.16
C ILE A 25 3.36 8.99 1.28
N ARG A 26 2.39 9.70 1.85
CA ARG A 26 1.32 10.33 1.06
C ARG A 26 1.87 11.30 0.02
N GLN A 27 2.87 12.09 0.41
CA GLN A 27 3.50 13.04 -0.51
C GLN A 27 4.22 12.33 -1.65
N ALA A 28 4.94 11.25 -1.34
CA ALA A 28 5.63 10.45 -2.36
C ALA A 28 4.65 9.82 -3.35
N ILE A 29 3.56 9.24 -2.85
CA ILE A 29 2.53 8.64 -3.71
C ILE A 29 1.88 9.71 -4.59
N ARG A 30 1.62 10.88 -4.05
CA ARG A 30 1.07 12.00 -4.84
C ARG A 30 2.01 12.39 -5.97
N THR A 31 3.29 12.57 -5.66
CA THR A 31 4.30 12.94 -6.65
C THR A 31 4.42 11.88 -7.76
N LEU A 32 4.50 10.62 -7.39
CA LEU A 32 4.56 9.52 -8.35
C LEU A 32 3.30 9.48 -9.22
N SER A 33 2.14 9.67 -8.61
CA SER A 33 0.86 9.65 -9.31
C SER A 33 0.77 10.78 -10.34
N GLN A 34 1.27 11.96 -10.01
CA GLN A 34 1.31 13.10 -10.92
C GLN A 34 2.30 12.84 -12.07
N GLN A 35 3.49 12.33 -11.76
CA GLN A 35 4.49 12.00 -12.76
C GLN A 35 4.00 10.92 -13.72
N CYS A 36 3.26 9.96 -13.21
CA CYS A 36 2.69 8.85 -13.97
C CYS A 36 1.43 9.27 -14.74
N ARG A 37 0.90 10.45 -14.47
CA ARG A 37 -0.32 11.01 -15.08
C ARG A 37 -1.60 10.22 -14.78
N LEU A 38 -1.72 9.73 -13.57
CA LEU A 38 -3.00 9.22 -13.10
C LEU A 38 -4.03 10.36 -13.10
N SER A 39 -5.30 10.02 -13.39
CA SER A 39 -6.37 11.00 -13.22
C SER A 39 -6.42 11.49 -11.78
N LEU A 40 -7.00 12.66 -11.54
CA LEU A 40 -7.11 13.19 -10.18
C LEU A 40 -7.88 12.24 -9.27
N VAL A 41 -8.92 11.59 -9.77
CA VAL A 41 -9.68 10.58 -9.02
C VAL A 41 -8.79 9.40 -8.66
N ASP A 42 -8.03 8.87 -9.61
CA ASP A 42 -7.15 7.73 -9.37
C ASP A 42 -5.98 8.08 -8.45
N GLN A 43 -5.45 9.31 -8.54
CA GLN A 43 -4.46 9.79 -7.57
C GLN A 43 -5.02 9.74 -6.15
N THR A 44 -6.23 10.25 -5.96
CA THR A 44 -6.88 10.26 -4.64
C THR A 44 -7.09 8.84 -4.13
N LYS A 45 -7.55 7.93 -4.98
CA LYS A 45 -7.73 6.52 -4.61
C LYS A 45 -6.42 5.89 -4.17
N MET A 46 -5.35 6.10 -4.92
CA MET A 46 -4.03 5.52 -4.60
C MET A 46 -3.47 6.09 -3.30
N ILE A 47 -3.59 7.41 -3.09
CA ILE A 47 -3.12 8.06 -1.87
C ILE A 47 -3.90 7.54 -0.66
N THR A 48 -5.21 7.39 -0.78
CA THR A 48 -6.05 6.89 0.32
C THR A 48 -5.70 5.45 0.67
N ALA A 49 -5.57 4.59 -0.34
CA ALA A 49 -5.19 3.19 -0.12
C ALA A 49 -3.81 3.09 0.54
N ALA A 50 -2.83 3.84 0.04
CA ALA A 50 -1.48 3.84 0.59
C ALA A 50 -1.47 4.35 2.03
N SER A 51 -2.25 5.38 2.35
CA SER A 51 -2.37 5.91 3.71
C SER A 51 -2.92 4.87 4.67
N GLU A 52 -3.95 4.14 4.26
CA GLU A 52 -4.55 3.10 5.08
C GLU A 52 -3.57 1.97 5.35
N LEU A 53 -2.86 1.53 4.32
CA LEU A 53 -1.88 0.44 4.47
C LEU A 53 -0.67 0.86 5.29
N ALA A 54 -0.19 2.09 5.13
CA ALA A 54 0.90 2.62 5.95
C ALA A 54 0.49 2.67 7.43
N ARG A 55 -0.74 3.10 7.69
CA ARG A 55 -1.28 3.12 9.04
C ARG A 55 -1.38 1.73 9.64
N ASN A 56 -1.85 0.75 8.86
CA ASN A 56 -1.91 -0.64 9.31
C ASN A 56 -0.52 -1.19 9.63
N THR A 57 0.47 -0.90 8.79
CA THR A 57 1.86 -1.29 9.03
C THR A 57 2.36 -0.73 10.35
N LEU A 58 2.08 0.55 10.60
CA LEU A 58 2.54 1.21 11.83
C LEU A 58 1.84 0.65 13.08
N ILE A 59 0.52 0.56 13.06
CA ILE A 59 -0.26 0.25 14.26
C ILE A 59 -0.30 -1.25 14.52
N TYR A 60 -0.62 -2.06 13.52
CA TYR A 60 -0.83 -3.50 13.70
C TYR A 60 0.42 -4.31 13.41
N GLY A 61 1.28 -3.81 12.51
CA GLY A 61 2.54 -4.45 12.21
C GLY A 61 3.68 -4.07 13.15
N GLY A 62 3.48 -3.08 13.99
CA GLY A 62 4.52 -2.58 14.87
C GLY A 62 5.60 -1.76 14.16
N GLY A 63 5.30 -1.29 12.95
CA GLY A 63 6.23 -0.58 12.09
C GLY A 63 6.78 -1.46 10.98
N GLY A 64 7.46 -0.85 10.04
CA GLY A 64 8.02 -1.53 8.89
C GLY A 64 8.55 -0.54 7.87
N ALA A 65 8.28 -0.82 6.59
CA ALA A 65 8.74 0.03 5.50
C ALA A 65 7.79 -0.07 4.30
N VAL A 66 7.88 0.91 3.42
CA VAL A 66 7.19 0.88 2.13
C VAL A 66 8.18 1.17 1.02
N LEU A 67 8.06 0.40 -0.07
CA LEU A 67 8.73 0.70 -1.33
C LEU A 67 7.67 1.26 -2.27
N ALA A 68 7.95 2.41 -2.88
CA ALA A 68 6.99 3.07 -3.79
C ALA A 68 7.72 3.49 -5.07
N GLY A 69 7.08 3.28 -6.21
CA GLY A 69 7.70 3.61 -7.49
C GLY A 69 6.79 3.41 -8.68
N MET A 70 7.34 3.64 -9.84
CA MET A 70 6.68 3.38 -11.10
C MET A 70 6.70 1.90 -11.42
N VAL A 71 5.61 1.38 -11.96
CA VAL A 71 5.50 -0.01 -12.41
C VAL A 71 5.14 -0.06 -13.89
N SER A 72 5.57 -1.13 -14.55
CA SER A 72 5.27 -1.37 -15.96
C SER A 72 5.02 -2.85 -16.18
N ALA A 73 3.97 -3.18 -16.91
CA ALA A 73 3.68 -4.56 -17.32
C ALA A 73 2.71 -4.55 -18.50
N ASP A 74 2.97 -5.40 -19.47
CA ASP A 74 2.06 -5.63 -20.60
C ASP A 74 1.65 -4.35 -21.35
N GLY A 75 2.62 -3.45 -21.53
CA GLY A 75 2.36 -2.18 -22.22
C GLY A 75 1.65 -1.13 -21.38
N LYS A 76 1.36 -1.43 -20.13
CA LYS A 76 0.75 -0.48 -19.18
C LYS A 76 1.81 0.06 -18.23
N HIS A 77 1.53 1.21 -17.66
CA HIS A 77 2.37 1.77 -16.60
C HIS A 77 1.47 2.33 -15.48
N GLY A 78 2.05 2.45 -14.31
CA GLY A 78 1.29 2.89 -13.16
C GLY A 78 2.18 3.18 -11.95
N VAL A 79 1.53 3.28 -10.79
CA VAL A 79 2.20 3.50 -9.51
C VAL A 79 1.99 2.27 -8.64
N GLY A 80 3.07 1.78 -8.06
CA GLY A 80 3.04 0.64 -7.15
C GLY A 80 3.60 1.00 -5.78
N ALA A 81 3.14 0.27 -4.77
CA ALA A 81 3.67 0.37 -3.42
C ALA A 81 3.63 -1.00 -2.75
N VAL A 82 4.69 -1.32 -2.02
CA VAL A 82 4.82 -2.57 -1.26
C VAL A 82 5.05 -2.22 0.19
N PHE A 83 4.12 -2.64 1.05
CA PHE A 83 4.17 -2.37 2.49
C PHE A 83 4.59 -3.63 3.20
N GLU A 84 5.65 -3.56 4.00
CA GLU A 84 6.25 -4.70 4.69
C GLU A 84 6.35 -4.46 6.17
N ASP A 85 5.95 -5.43 6.98
CA ASP A 85 6.21 -5.45 8.42
C ASP A 85 6.63 -6.84 8.86
N THR A 86 7.22 -6.91 10.06
CA THR A 86 7.64 -8.15 10.70
C THR A 86 6.81 -8.42 11.97
N GLY A 87 5.59 -7.91 11.99
CA GLY A 87 4.69 -8.03 13.12
C GLY A 87 4.06 -9.43 13.22
N PRO A 88 2.95 -9.54 13.95
CA PRO A 88 2.34 -10.84 14.22
C PRO A 88 1.67 -11.50 13.02
N GLY A 89 1.55 -10.81 11.90
CA GLY A 89 0.79 -11.32 10.77
C GLY A 89 -0.71 -11.18 10.98
N ILE A 90 -1.48 -11.69 10.03
CA ILE A 90 -2.95 -11.66 10.09
C ILE A 90 -3.44 -13.09 10.21
N PRO A 91 -3.95 -13.50 11.38
CA PRO A 91 -4.37 -14.89 11.60
C PRO A 91 -5.62 -15.28 10.80
N ASP A 92 -6.52 -14.33 10.54
CA ASP A 92 -7.74 -14.59 9.78
C ASP A 92 -7.87 -13.56 8.66
N VAL A 93 -7.35 -13.92 7.48
CA VAL A 93 -7.34 -13.03 6.31
C VAL A 93 -8.77 -12.79 5.80
N GLU A 94 -9.64 -13.79 5.83
CA GLU A 94 -11.02 -13.61 5.38
C GLU A 94 -11.74 -12.57 6.22
N GLN A 95 -11.58 -12.62 7.54
CA GLN A 95 -12.16 -11.62 8.43
C GLN A 95 -11.56 -10.24 8.16
N ALA A 96 -10.24 -10.16 8.02
CA ALA A 96 -9.55 -8.89 7.77
C ALA A 96 -9.97 -8.26 6.45
N MET A 97 -10.37 -9.06 5.47
CA MET A 97 -10.85 -8.60 4.17
C MET A 97 -12.37 -8.38 4.12
N THR A 98 -13.06 -8.60 5.24
CA THR A 98 -14.51 -8.35 5.33
C THR A 98 -14.79 -6.85 5.38
N ASP A 99 -15.76 -6.42 4.59
CA ASP A 99 -16.15 -5.02 4.53
C ASP A 99 -16.60 -4.52 5.91
N GLY A 100 -16.10 -3.36 6.29
CA GLY A 100 -16.42 -2.73 7.56
C GLY A 100 -15.68 -3.28 8.76
N TRP A 101 -14.91 -4.36 8.60
CA TRP A 101 -14.13 -4.89 9.72
C TRP A 101 -12.86 -4.06 9.94
N THR A 102 -12.63 -3.69 11.18
CA THR A 102 -11.38 -3.07 11.60
C THR A 102 -10.97 -3.66 12.95
N SER A 103 -9.67 -3.78 13.17
CA SER A 103 -9.15 -4.42 14.37
C SER A 103 -8.76 -3.43 15.45
N GLY A 104 -9.40 -2.29 15.52
CA GLY A 104 -8.99 -1.30 16.50
C GLY A 104 -9.87 -0.10 16.52
N SER A 105 -9.30 1.09 16.41
CA SER A 105 -10.00 2.36 16.57
C SER A 105 -11.15 2.58 15.58
N GLY A 106 -11.24 1.78 14.54
CA GLY A 106 -12.37 1.83 13.64
C GLY A 106 -12.43 3.04 12.72
N LEU A 107 -11.38 3.81 12.61
CA LEU A 107 -11.36 5.02 11.80
C LEU A 107 -10.84 4.83 10.38
N GLY A 108 -10.41 3.63 10.03
CA GLY A 108 -9.88 3.35 8.70
C GLY A 108 -10.85 2.57 7.84
N LEU A 109 -10.52 2.47 6.54
CA LEU A 109 -11.30 1.67 5.59
C LEU A 109 -11.01 0.17 5.76
N GLY A 110 -9.93 -0.18 6.43
CA GLY A 110 -9.44 -1.54 6.52
C GLY A 110 -8.85 -2.03 5.20
N LEU A 111 -8.47 -3.32 5.19
CA LEU A 111 -7.85 -3.91 4.00
C LEU A 111 -8.81 -4.01 2.83
N SER A 112 -10.08 -4.32 3.08
CA SER A 112 -11.08 -4.43 2.02
C SER A 112 -11.32 -3.10 1.32
N GLY A 113 -11.35 -2.01 2.09
CA GLY A 113 -11.49 -0.67 1.53
C GLY A 113 -10.30 -0.29 0.66
N ALA A 114 -9.09 -0.57 1.12
CA ALA A 114 -7.88 -0.32 0.33
C ALA A 114 -7.90 -1.13 -0.97
N ARG A 115 -8.31 -2.40 -0.91
CA ARG A 115 -8.39 -3.25 -2.11
C ARG A 115 -9.32 -2.68 -3.17
N ARG A 116 -10.44 -2.10 -2.77
CA ARG A 116 -11.42 -1.51 -3.70
C ARG A 116 -10.91 -0.28 -4.42
N LEU A 117 -9.92 0.39 -3.87
CA LEU A 117 -9.41 1.65 -4.41
C LEU A 117 -8.31 1.46 -5.44
N VAL A 118 -7.74 0.27 -5.54
CA VAL A 118 -6.62 -0.02 -6.42
C VAL A 118 -6.99 -1.06 -7.47
N ASP A 119 -6.16 -1.21 -8.50
CA ASP A 119 -6.40 -2.17 -9.57
C ASP A 119 -5.88 -3.55 -9.22
N ASP A 120 -4.70 -3.62 -8.61
CA ASP A 120 -4.11 -4.88 -8.14
C ASP A 120 -3.83 -4.80 -6.65
N PHE A 121 -4.17 -5.85 -5.94
CA PHE A 121 -3.97 -5.96 -4.50
C PHE A 121 -3.52 -7.39 -4.19
N HIS A 122 -2.33 -7.50 -3.59
CA HIS A 122 -1.78 -8.80 -3.18
C HIS A 122 -1.40 -8.74 -1.72
N LEU A 123 -1.93 -9.67 -0.95
CA LEU A 123 -1.68 -9.79 0.48
C LEU A 123 -0.97 -11.12 0.74
N HIS A 124 0.22 -11.03 1.33
CA HIS A 124 0.94 -12.20 1.81
C HIS A 124 1.22 -12.02 3.29
N THR A 125 0.74 -12.94 4.10
CA THR A 125 0.94 -12.88 5.54
C THR A 125 1.25 -14.26 6.09
N VAL A 126 2.18 -14.29 7.06
CA VAL A 126 2.55 -15.51 7.78
C VAL A 126 2.42 -15.21 9.26
N PRO A 127 1.50 -15.88 9.98
CA PRO A 127 1.32 -15.65 11.41
C PRO A 127 2.64 -15.80 12.17
N GLY A 128 2.96 -14.79 12.98
CA GLY A 128 4.20 -14.74 13.74
C GLY A 128 5.41 -14.21 12.96
N GLU A 129 5.30 -13.98 11.66
CA GLU A 129 6.43 -13.54 10.83
C GLU A 129 6.22 -12.18 10.18
N GLY A 130 4.97 -11.80 9.88
CA GLY A 130 4.67 -10.49 9.33
C GLY A 130 3.75 -10.50 8.12
N THR A 131 3.61 -9.33 7.50
CA THR A 131 2.68 -9.10 6.39
C THR A 131 3.35 -8.27 5.31
N VAL A 132 3.08 -8.62 4.05
CA VAL A 132 3.48 -7.86 2.87
C VAL A 132 2.23 -7.58 2.04
N VAL A 133 1.96 -6.31 1.76
CA VAL A 133 0.83 -5.91 0.92
C VAL A 133 1.35 -5.13 -0.28
N THR A 134 1.01 -5.58 -1.48
CA THR A 134 1.38 -4.91 -2.72
C THR A 134 0.13 -4.33 -3.37
N ILE A 135 0.18 -3.05 -3.71
CA ILE A 135 -0.92 -2.37 -4.43
C ILE A 135 -0.39 -1.71 -5.69
N ILE A 136 -1.21 -1.70 -6.72
CA ILE A 136 -0.88 -1.05 -8.00
C ILE A 136 -2.11 -0.32 -8.53
N LYS A 137 -1.89 0.90 -9.02
CA LYS A 137 -2.89 1.68 -9.74
C LYS A 137 -2.33 1.96 -11.13
N TRP A 138 -3.00 1.45 -12.15
CA TRP A 138 -2.57 1.60 -13.54
C TRP A 138 -3.13 2.88 -14.17
N VAL A 139 -2.34 3.50 -15.06
CA VAL A 139 -2.82 4.60 -15.89
C VAL A 139 -3.80 4.05 -16.91
N ARG A 140 -4.89 4.75 -17.10
CA ARG A 140 -5.94 4.35 -18.05
C ARG A 140 -5.89 5.16 -19.33
#